data_9e156b3dcfdc92aeb109d81e598564ea
#
_entry.id   9e156b3dcfdc92aeb109d81e598564ea
#
_cell.length_a   1.000
_cell.length_b   1.000
_cell.length_c   1.000
_cell.angle_alpha   90.00
_cell.angle_beta   90.00
_cell.angle_gamma   90.00
#
_symmetry.space_group_name_H-M   'P 1'
#
loop_
_entity.id
_entity.type
_entity.pdbx_description
1 polymer ?
#
loop_
_entity_poly.entity_id
_entity_poly.type
_entity_poly.pdbx_seq_one_letter_code
_entity_poly.pdbx_strand_id
1 'polypeptide(L)'
;MHAGAIGPLPVPSKSGSEQLIRHASLYLLERSLVRKGFDELILSRNPNDWTGFGPALEQWIEDTGKNLGHAALCAAGLIDFDAIVIDGALPAKIREQIVAVAQRHFAGLDQRGIAPLKIVAGTIGADARAMGGAALSLMANFAIDRDVLFKEAI
;
A
#
# COMPACT_ATOMS: atom_id res chain seq x y z
N MET A 1 -0.68 -7.18 -20.26
CA MET A 1 0.21 -7.29 -19.08
C MET A 1 -0.65 -7.15 -17.84
N HIS A 2 -0.68 -8.15 -16.95
CA HIS A 2 -1.44 -8.06 -15.69
C HIS A 2 -0.51 -7.48 -14.61
N ALA A 3 -0.96 -6.42 -13.93
CA ALA A 3 -0.27 -5.93 -12.74
C ALA A 3 -0.36 -7.01 -11.64
N GLY A 4 0.75 -7.32 -11.00
CA GLY A 4 0.77 -8.24 -9.88
C GLY A 4 -0.09 -7.72 -8.72
N ALA A 5 -0.95 -8.58 -8.16
CA ALA A 5 -1.74 -8.24 -6.98
C ALA A 5 -1.05 -8.78 -5.72
N ILE A 6 -0.60 -7.87 -4.83
CA ILE A 6 0.04 -8.27 -3.57
C ILE A 6 -0.98 -8.62 -2.46
N GLY A 7 -2.24 -8.20 -2.61
CA GLY A 7 -3.30 -8.47 -1.63
C GLY A 7 -3.49 -9.93 -1.25
N PRO A 8 -3.42 -10.89 -2.17
CA PRO A 8 -3.50 -12.33 -1.89
C PRO A 8 -2.26 -12.92 -1.21
N LEU A 9 -1.16 -12.16 -1.08
CA LEU A 9 0.08 -12.66 -0.47
C LEU A 9 -0.21 -13.21 0.94
N PRO A 10 0.21 -14.46 1.25
CA PRO A 10 0.09 -15.00 2.59
C PRO A 10 1.04 -14.27 3.56
N VAL A 11 0.50 -13.81 4.67
CA VAL A 11 1.25 -13.18 5.76
C VAL A 11 1.01 -13.93 7.07
N PRO A 12 1.93 -13.90 8.03
CA PRO A 12 1.77 -14.54 9.32
C PRO A 12 0.54 -13.99 10.07
N SER A 13 -0.24 -14.90 10.65
CA SER A 13 -1.40 -14.61 11.48
C SER A 13 -1.40 -15.49 12.73
N LYS A 14 -2.22 -15.15 13.73
CA LYS A 14 -2.40 -15.95 14.94
C LYS A 14 -2.94 -17.35 14.64
N SER A 15 -3.68 -17.51 13.57
CA SER A 15 -4.25 -18.78 13.08
C SER A 15 -3.36 -19.51 12.07
N GLY A 16 -2.14 -19.03 11.82
CA GLY A 16 -1.19 -19.59 10.86
C GLY A 16 -0.85 -18.60 9.77
N SER A 17 -1.53 -18.62 8.64
CA SER A 17 -1.31 -17.70 7.51
C SER A 17 -2.63 -17.19 6.96
N GLU A 18 -2.70 -15.88 6.68
CA GLU A 18 -3.86 -15.22 6.07
C GLU A 18 -3.40 -14.30 4.94
N GLN A 19 -4.33 -13.90 4.06
CA GLN A 19 -3.99 -12.98 2.98
C GLN A 19 -3.72 -11.57 3.52
N LEU A 20 -2.73 -10.88 2.96
CA LEU A 20 -2.36 -9.50 3.32
C LEU A 20 -3.58 -8.55 3.35
N ILE A 21 -4.50 -8.67 2.38
CA ILE A 21 -5.69 -7.83 2.31
C ILE A 21 -6.60 -7.96 3.53
N ARG A 22 -6.51 -9.09 4.28
CA ARG A 22 -7.24 -9.29 5.54
C ARG A 22 -6.61 -8.54 6.72
N HIS A 23 -5.47 -7.92 6.54
CA HIS A 23 -4.76 -7.15 7.58
C HIS A 23 -4.55 -5.68 7.19
N ALA A 24 -4.44 -5.38 5.89
CA ALA A 24 -4.08 -4.05 5.38
C ALA A 24 -5.21 -3.33 4.63
N SER A 25 -6.47 -3.73 4.83
CA SER A 25 -7.63 -3.14 4.16
C SER A 25 -8.26 -2.01 5.01
N LEU A 26 -8.64 -0.90 4.38
CA LEU A 26 -9.45 0.17 5.00
C LEU A 26 -10.80 -0.35 5.51
N TYR A 27 -11.38 -1.34 4.84
CA TYR A 27 -12.60 -2.01 5.27
C TYR A 27 -12.50 -2.58 6.70
N LEU A 28 -11.33 -3.07 7.11
CA LEU A 28 -11.13 -3.59 8.47
C LEU A 28 -11.14 -2.48 9.51
N LEU A 29 -10.53 -1.33 9.19
CA LEU A 29 -10.60 -0.14 10.04
C LEU A 29 -12.06 0.31 10.17
N GLU A 30 -12.78 0.47 9.05
CA GLU A 30 -14.18 0.87 9.01
C GLU A 30 -15.04 -0.06 9.88
N ARG A 31 -14.96 -1.36 9.69
CA ARG A 31 -15.67 -2.34 10.54
C ARG A 31 -15.30 -2.23 12.03
N SER A 32 -14.06 -1.93 12.33
CA SER A 32 -13.61 -1.74 13.72
C SER A 32 -14.21 -0.48 14.34
N LEU A 33 -14.30 0.60 13.57
CA LEU A 33 -14.91 1.86 13.98
C LEU A 33 -16.43 1.71 14.16
N VAL A 34 -17.13 1.06 13.22
CA VAL A 34 -18.56 0.79 13.33
C VAL A 34 -18.90 -0.02 14.59
N ARG A 35 -18.10 -1.04 14.92
CA ARG A 35 -18.26 -1.79 16.18
C ARG A 35 -18.07 -0.94 17.43
N LYS A 36 -17.40 0.21 17.33
CA LYS A 36 -17.22 1.21 18.39
C LYS A 36 -18.26 2.32 18.37
N GLY A 37 -19.28 2.22 17.50
CA GLY A 37 -20.38 3.17 17.43
C GLY A 37 -20.18 4.34 16.47
N PHE A 38 -19.14 4.31 15.63
CA PHE A 38 -18.96 5.31 14.58
C PHE A 38 -19.89 5.01 13.38
N ASP A 39 -20.19 6.07 12.61
CA ASP A 39 -20.94 5.97 11.35
C ASP A 39 -20.18 5.16 10.30
N GLU A 40 -20.89 4.38 9.47
CA GLU A 40 -20.31 3.56 8.40
C GLU A 40 -19.53 4.39 7.35
N LEU A 41 -19.88 5.66 7.17
CA LEU A 41 -19.23 6.57 6.21
C LEU A 41 -18.17 7.44 6.87
N ILE A 42 -17.76 7.13 8.10
CA ILE A 42 -16.87 8.01 8.88
C ILE A 42 -15.54 8.30 8.18
N LEU A 43 -14.96 7.32 7.49
CA LEU A 43 -13.71 7.49 6.76
C LEU A 43 -13.89 8.42 5.55
N SER A 44 -14.97 8.26 4.82
CA SER A 44 -15.25 9.10 3.64
C SER A 44 -15.67 10.52 4.00
N ARG A 45 -16.34 10.71 5.16
CA ARG A 45 -16.71 12.05 5.68
C ARG A 45 -15.53 12.80 6.27
N ASN A 46 -14.47 12.10 6.68
CA ASN A 46 -13.26 12.70 7.25
C ASN A 46 -12.00 12.29 6.46
N PRO A 47 -11.89 12.65 5.18
CA PRO A 47 -10.81 12.16 4.31
C PRO A 47 -9.41 12.62 4.75
N ASN A 48 -9.32 13.69 5.53
CA ASN A 48 -8.05 14.32 5.89
C ASN A 48 -7.71 14.26 7.39
N ASP A 49 -8.67 13.88 8.25
CA ASP A 49 -8.43 13.86 9.71
C ASP A 49 -9.07 12.62 10.36
N TRP A 50 -8.21 11.75 10.89
CA TRP A 50 -8.58 10.54 11.61
C TRP A 50 -8.13 10.54 13.08
N THR A 51 -7.75 11.70 13.61
CA THR A 51 -7.24 11.84 14.98
C THR A 51 -8.23 11.38 16.05
N GLY A 52 -9.54 11.45 15.78
CA GLY A 52 -10.60 11.04 16.70
C GLY A 52 -10.86 9.54 16.81
N PHE A 53 -10.18 8.68 16.03
CA PHE A 53 -10.50 7.24 16.00
C PHE A 53 -9.79 6.42 17.09
N GLY A 54 -8.86 7.04 17.83
CA GLY A 54 -8.23 6.48 19.01
C GLY A 54 -7.59 5.10 18.82
N PRO A 55 -7.67 4.20 19.82
CA PRO A 55 -6.94 2.93 19.82
C PRO A 55 -7.26 1.99 18.65
N ALA A 56 -8.44 2.14 18.02
CA ALA A 56 -8.77 1.33 16.84
C ALA A 56 -7.89 1.68 15.64
N LEU A 57 -7.62 2.96 15.45
CA LEU A 57 -6.72 3.44 14.41
C LEU A 57 -5.28 3.03 14.70
N GLU A 58 -4.82 3.21 15.93
CA GLU A 58 -3.46 2.85 16.35
C GLU A 58 -3.18 1.37 16.11
N GLN A 59 -4.10 0.49 16.51
CA GLN A 59 -3.99 -0.95 16.28
C GLN A 59 -3.97 -1.29 14.78
N TRP A 60 -4.85 -0.65 14.00
CA TRP A 60 -4.89 -0.88 12.55
C TRP A 60 -3.62 -0.41 11.85
N ILE A 61 -3.05 0.74 12.24
CA ILE A 61 -1.75 1.23 11.72
C ILE A 61 -0.64 0.23 12.02
N GLU A 62 -0.57 -0.26 13.25
CA GLU A 62 0.46 -1.21 13.67
C GLU A 62 0.34 -2.54 12.91
N ASP A 63 -0.87 -3.11 12.81
CA ASP A 63 -1.11 -4.37 12.11
C ASP A 63 -0.86 -4.22 10.60
N THR A 64 -1.35 -3.14 9.99
CA THR A 64 -1.15 -2.84 8.57
C THR A 64 0.35 -2.67 8.26
N GLY A 65 1.05 -1.84 9.03
CA GLY A 65 2.47 -1.59 8.80
C GLY A 65 3.33 -2.84 8.95
N LYS A 66 3.09 -3.67 9.98
CA LYS A 66 3.79 -4.94 10.16
C LYS A 66 3.62 -5.87 8.96
N ASN A 67 2.40 -6.04 8.52
CA ASN A 67 2.10 -6.94 7.39
C ASN A 67 2.63 -6.40 6.06
N LEU A 68 2.63 -5.08 5.87
CA LEU A 68 3.26 -4.45 4.70
C LEU A 68 4.79 -4.58 4.73
N GLY A 69 5.43 -4.47 5.90
CA GLY A 69 6.86 -4.72 6.05
C GLY A 69 7.25 -6.16 5.71
N HIS A 70 6.44 -7.14 6.14
CA HIS A 70 6.63 -8.54 5.74
C HIS A 70 6.43 -8.74 4.23
N ALA A 71 5.37 -8.17 3.67
CA ALA A 71 5.09 -8.23 2.24
C ALA A 71 6.20 -7.59 1.39
N ALA A 72 6.80 -6.50 1.88
CA ALA A 72 7.94 -5.86 1.25
C ALA A 72 9.14 -6.81 1.15
N LEU A 73 9.44 -7.55 2.21
CA LEU A 73 10.51 -8.56 2.19
C LEU A 73 10.22 -9.68 1.19
N CYS A 74 8.98 -10.19 1.17
CA CYS A 74 8.59 -11.24 0.22
C CYS A 74 8.72 -10.76 -1.24
N ALA A 75 8.29 -9.52 -1.52
CA ALA A 75 8.40 -8.93 -2.86
C ALA A 75 9.86 -8.72 -3.27
N ALA A 76 10.69 -8.20 -2.36
CA ALA A 76 12.12 -7.99 -2.59
C ALA A 76 12.91 -9.28 -2.79
N GLY A 77 12.43 -10.40 -2.23
CA GLY A 77 13.02 -11.73 -2.48
C GLY A 77 12.76 -12.29 -3.88
N LEU A 78 11.85 -11.69 -4.64
CA LEU A 78 11.48 -12.12 -5.99
C LEU A 78 11.97 -11.13 -7.06
N ILE A 79 11.99 -9.85 -6.76
CA ILE A 79 12.31 -8.77 -7.70
C ILE A 79 13.16 -7.73 -6.96
N ASP A 80 14.26 -7.31 -7.57
CA ASP A 80 15.09 -6.24 -7.06
C ASP A 80 14.40 -4.88 -7.30
N PHE A 81 13.94 -4.27 -6.21
CA PHE A 81 13.35 -2.92 -6.22
C PHE A 81 14.28 -1.92 -5.53
N ASP A 82 14.40 -0.73 -6.07
CA ASP A 82 15.05 0.40 -5.37
C ASP A 82 14.19 0.92 -4.22
N ALA A 83 12.86 0.90 -4.41
CA ALA A 83 11.90 1.36 -3.41
C ALA A 83 10.53 0.68 -3.55
N ILE A 84 9.83 0.56 -2.42
CA ILE A 84 8.41 0.25 -2.34
C ILE A 84 7.69 1.49 -1.83
N VAL A 85 6.71 1.96 -2.61
CA VAL A 85 5.89 3.13 -2.28
C VAL A 85 4.57 2.65 -1.69
N ILE A 86 4.28 3.08 -0.45
CA ILE A 86 2.98 2.84 0.20
C ILE A 86 2.12 4.09 -0.01
N ASP A 87 1.01 3.92 -0.72
CA ASP A 87 0.06 5.01 -0.98
C ASP A 87 -1.39 4.53 -0.84
N GLY A 88 -2.34 5.47 -0.79
CA GLY A 88 -3.77 5.18 -0.69
C GLY A 88 -4.59 6.39 -0.27
N ALA A 89 -5.92 6.23 -0.35
CA ALA A 89 -6.90 7.26 0.03
C ALA A 89 -7.03 7.37 1.57
N LEU A 90 -5.95 7.83 2.21
CA LEU A 90 -5.86 8.06 3.66
C LEU A 90 -5.06 9.33 3.94
N PRO A 91 -5.25 9.96 5.12
CA PRO A 91 -4.50 11.16 5.50
C PRO A 91 -2.99 10.94 5.42
N ALA A 92 -2.24 11.94 4.95
CA ALA A 92 -0.78 11.85 4.79
C ALA A 92 -0.07 11.40 6.08
N LYS A 93 -0.47 11.96 7.23
CA LYS A 93 0.08 11.61 8.54
C LYS A 93 -0.10 10.11 8.88
N ILE A 94 -1.26 9.55 8.54
CA ILE A 94 -1.55 8.12 8.78
C ILE A 94 -0.68 7.26 7.86
N ARG A 95 -0.53 7.65 6.59
CA ARG A 95 0.33 6.99 5.63
C ARG A 95 1.80 6.96 6.10
N GLU A 96 2.29 8.09 6.59
CA GLU A 96 3.64 8.19 7.17
C GLU A 96 3.82 7.28 8.39
N GLN A 97 2.82 7.19 9.26
CA GLN A 97 2.84 6.28 10.42
C GLN A 97 2.89 4.81 9.99
N ILE A 98 2.09 4.41 8.99
CA ILE A 98 2.11 3.06 8.43
C ILE A 98 3.49 2.75 7.85
N VAL A 99 4.07 3.68 7.09
CA VAL A 99 5.42 3.54 6.53
C VAL A 99 6.47 3.38 7.62
N ALA A 100 6.42 4.19 8.68
CA ALA A 100 7.34 4.08 9.80
C ALA A 100 7.27 2.72 10.50
N VAL A 101 6.05 2.17 10.68
CA VAL A 101 5.86 0.82 11.23
C VAL A 101 6.40 -0.23 10.26
N ALA A 102 6.12 -0.10 8.96
CA ALA A 102 6.58 -1.04 7.95
C ALA A 102 8.11 -1.08 7.86
N GLN A 103 8.77 0.09 7.88
CA GLN A 103 10.22 0.21 7.91
C GLN A 103 10.82 -0.46 9.16
N ARG A 104 10.28 -0.16 10.34
CA ARG A 104 10.73 -0.74 11.61
C ARG A 104 10.59 -2.27 11.60
N HIS A 105 9.46 -2.78 11.13
CA HIS A 105 9.25 -4.22 11.03
C HIS A 105 10.18 -4.87 10.01
N PHE A 106 10.28 -4.30 8.81
CA PHE A 106 11.18 -4.76 7.75
C PHE A 106 12.63 -4.82 8.24
N ALA A 107 13.12 -3.79 8.95
CA ALA A 107 14.47 -3.76 9.50
C ALA A 107 14.75 -4.88 10.52
N GLY A 108 13.72 -5.40 11.18
CA GLY A 108 13.83 -6.53 12.12
C GLY A 108 13.79 -7.91 11.47
N LEU A 109 13.52 -8.00 10.17
CA LEU A 109 13.46 -9.26 9.43
C LEU A 109 14.83 -9.68 8.90
N ASP A 110 15.00 -10.94 8.58
CA ASP A 110 16.21 -11.45 7.95
C ASP A 110 16.28 -11.02 6.47
N GLN A 111 17.18 -10.10 6.18
CA GLN A 111 17.35 -9.49 4.85
C GLN A 111 18.58 -10.04 4.10
N ARG A 112 19.17 -11.13 4.56
CA ARG A 112 20.33 -11.72 3.89
C ARG A 112 19.99 -12.13 2.45
N GLY A 113 20.77 -11.66 1.49
CA GLY A 113 20.54 -11.90 0.07
C GLY A 113 19.51 -10.97 -0.58
N ILE A 114 18.95 -9.99 0.16
CA ILE A 114 18.07 -8.98 -0.38
C ILE A 114 18.86 -7.71 -0.71
N ALA A 115 18.63 -7.13 -1.89
CA ALA A 115 19.21 -5.84 -2.27
C ALA A 115 18.68 -4.71 -1.33
N PRO A 116 19.48 -3.64 -1.10
CA PRO A 116 19.02 -2.52 -0.29
C PRO A 116 17.72 -1.93 -0.82
N LEU A 117 16.68 -1.89 0.02
CA LEU A 117 15.34 -1.46 -0.34
C LEU A 117 14.87 -0.32 0.56
N LYS A 118 14.22 0.68 -0.02
CA LYS A 118 13.56 1.76 0.72
C LYS A 118 12.05 1.54 0.72
N ILE A 119 11.40 1.72 1.88
CA ILE A 119 9.93 1.79 1.96
C ILE A 119 9.59 3.27 2.19
N VAL A 120 8.77 3.87 1.33
CA VAL A 120 8.49 5.31 1.35
C VAL A 120 6.99 5.58 1.25
N ALA A 121 6.56 6.73 1.77
CA ALA A 121 5.18 7.19 1.60
C ALA A 121 4.98 7.77 0.20
N GLY A 122 3.87 7.41 -0.44
CA GLY A 122 3.43 8.05 -1.67
C GLY A 122 2.85 9.45 -1.40
N THR A 123 2.65 10.22 -2.45
CA THR A 123 2.19 11.61 -2.37
C THR A 123 0.87 11.87 -3.12
N ILE A 124 0.34 10.85 -3.82
CA ILE A 124 -0.83 11.01 -4.68
C ILE A 124 -2.13 10.87 -3.86
N GLY A 125 -2.18 9.87 -2.98
CA GLY A 125 -3.30 9.70 -2.06
C GLY A 125 -4.63 9.42 -2.75
N ALA A 126 -5.68 10.15 -2.35
CA ALA A 126 -7.04 9.99 -2.86
C ALA A 126 -7.18 10.31 -4.35
N ASP A 127 -6.29 11.14 -4.90
CA ASP A 127 -6.34 11.59 -6.29
C ASP A 127 -5.80 10.57 -7.29
N ALA A 128 -5.28 9.42 -6.82
CA ALA A 128 -4.64 8.40 -7.65
C ALA A 128 -5.53 7.92 -8.81
N ARG A 129 -6.84 7.79 -8.59
CA ARG A 129 -7.79 7.37 -9.63
C ARG A 129 -7.95 8.44 -10.72
N ALA A 130 -8.11 9.70 -10.31
CA ALA A 130 -8.25 10.82 -11.24
C ALA A 130 -6.96 11.04 -12.04
N MET A 131 -5.83 11.02 -11.37
CA MET A 131 -4.51 11.15 -11.99
C MET A 131 -4.20 9.98 -12.93
N GLY A 132 -4.54 8.74 -12.54
CA GLY A 132 -4.37 7.56 -13.39
C GLY A 132 -5.20 7.65 -14.68
N GLY A 133 -6.47 8.07 -14.58
CA GLY A 133 -7.34 8.30 -15.73
C GLY A 133 -6.80 9.39 -16.67
N ALA A 134 -6.37 10.51 -16.13
CA ALA A 134 -5.76 11.59 -16.91
C ALA A 134 -4.43 11.16 -17.54
N ALA A 135 -3.59 10.43 -16.82
CA ALA A 135 -2.32 9.92 -17.31
C ALA A 135 -2.51 8.94 -18.47
N LEU A 136 -3.50 8.03 -18.41
CA LEU A 136 -3.82 7.12 -19.50
C LEU A 136 -4.22 7.86 -20.78
N SER A 137 -5.04 8.91 -20.66
CA SER A 137 -5.42 9.73 -21.80
C SER A 137 -4.23 10.48 -22.42
N LEU A 138 -3.33 11.01 -21.58
CA LEU A 138 -2.10 11.65 -22.04
C LEU A 138 -1.15 10.63 -22.71
N MET A 139 -0.98 9.47 -22.11
CA MET A 139 -0.13 8.41 -22.66
C MET A 139 -0.66 7.90 -24.00
N ALA A 140 -1.98 7.72 -24.12
CA ALA A 140 -2.59 7.25 -25.35
C ALA A 140 -2.43 8.24 -26.52
N ASN A 141 -2.39 9.55 -26.23
CA ASN A 141 -2.36 10.59 -27.28
C ASN A 141 -0.98 11.21 -27.50
N PHE A 142 -0.10 11.18 -26.51
CA PHE A 142 1.17 11.93 -26.53
C PHE A 142 2.40 11.11 -26.14
N ALA A 143 2.26 9.89 -25.62
CA ALA A 143 3.42 9.04 -25.36
C ALA A 143 3.98 8.53 -26.69
N ILE A 144 5.29 8.52 -26.79
CA ILE A 144 6.00 7.92 -27.94
C ILE A 144 5.66 6.42 -27.93
N ASP A 145 5.06 5.96 -29.01
CA ASP A 145 4.74 4.54 -29.21
C ASP A 145 6.05 3.76 -29.35
N ARG A 146 6.39 3.01 -28.31
CA ARG A 146 7.61 2.18 -28.31
C ARG A 146 7.60 1.12 -29.40
N ASP A 147 6.43 0.63 -29.79
CA ASP A 147 6.30 -0.37 -30.85
C ASP A 147 6.65 0.21 -32.24
N VAL A 148 6.53 1.54 -32.40
CA VAL A 148 6.98 2.23 -33.60
C VAL A 148 8.50 2.44 -33.62
N LEU A 149 9.10 2.71 -32.42
CA LEU A 149 10.55 2.96 -32.31
C LEU A 149 11.40 1.69 -32.41
N PHE A 150 10.84 0.53 -32.05
CA PHE A 150 11.56 -0.75 -32.02
C PHE A 150 11.00 -1.76 -33.04
N LYS A 151 10.34 -1.29 -34.11
CA LYS A 151 10.09 -2.14 -35.26
C LYS A 151 11.43 -2.56 -35.83
N GLU A 152 11.86 -3.79 -35.55
CA GLU A 152 12.97 -4.41 -36.24
C GLU A 152 12.64 -4.37 -37.73
N ALA A 153 13.53 -3.76 -38.52
CA ALA A 153 13.49 -3.87 -39.99
C ALA A 153 13.71 -5.34 -40.33
N ILE A 154 12.66 -5.98 -40.88
CA ILE A 154 12.71 -7.31 -41.46
C ILE A 154 13.47 -7.21 -42.76
#